data_a8ffb593372aa1697cce52682c26c2d2
#
_entry.id   a8ffb593372aa1697cce52682c26c2d2
#
_cell.length_a   1.000
_cell.length_b   1.000
_cell.length_c   1.000
_cell.angle_alpha   90.00
_cell.angle_beta   90.00
_cell.angle_gamma   90.00
#
_symmetry.space_group_name_H-M   'P 1'
#
loop_
_entity.id
_entity.type
_entity.pdbx_description
1 polymer ?
#
loop_
_entity_poly.entity_id
_entity_poly.type
_entity_poly.pdbx_seq_one_letter_code
_entity_poly.pdbx_strand_id
1 'polypeptide(L)'
;MTRDIDDLKANGLTFWSGKIAEMARDVSIIPKLIETQDKFISLLNIADAEPFAWKQVLSCSQLPANLFLKHLMVLSDIGGEKLERFKTNLPSAFRRDVMDFSWNSVNYRYQFQTLSDNGNWTNVNLKVDGAGLLQAEGLTAKIEDIINLILFGGLVTTQNVPDEIIEKCIIGTLIGHKKELDAFVRQRYIWVSRITGGVTANSLGNFAQQYVRDFLQEQLPAWDFSQKHIPGISQNERTPLSFDIVATSPKGRYCAIEVSFQVTTNSVIERKSGQAQFRYNLLNKAGHKIVYIIDGAGNFERRSALQTICQFSACTVTFRDDELEKLSKFLLTLDE
;
A
#
# COMPACT_ATOMS: atom_id res chain seq x y z
N MET A 1 -11.71 24.89 -14.33
CA MET A 1 -12.69 24.84 -13.24
C MET A 1 -11.98 24.31 -12.02
N THR A 2 -11.76 25.15 -11.01
CA THR A 2 -11.02 24.76 -9.79
C THR A 2 -11.89 23.77 -9.03
N ARG A 3 -11.40 22.55 -8.81
CA ARG A 3 -12.13 21.51 -8.09
C ARG A 3 -11.96 21.68 -6.58
N ASP A 4 -13.01 21.42 -5.81
CA ASP A 4 -12.96 21.38 -4.36
C ASP A 4 -12.20 20.11 -3.90
N ILE A 5 -11.34 20.26 -2.89
CA ILE A 5 -10.55 19.15 -2.34
C ILE A 5 -11.44 18.15 -1.61
N ASP A 6 -12.47 18.60 -0.92
CA ASP A 6 -13.36 17.72 -0.17
C ASP A 6 -14.22 16.87 -1.14
N ASP A 7 -14.63 17.46 -2.28
CA ASP A 7 -15.24 16.71 -3.37
C ASP A 7 -14.26 15.72 -4.03
N LEU A 8 -13.01 16.14 -4.29
CA LEU A 8 -11.98 15.24 -4.81
C LEU A 8 -11.74 14.05 -3.87
N LYS A 9 -11.63 14.31 -2.57
CA LYS A 9 -11.43 13.28 -1.54
C LYS A 9 -12.64 12.33 -1.42
N ALA A 10 -13.85 12.87 -1.49
CA ALA A 10 -15.08 12.06 -1.44
C ALA A 10 -15.22 11.12 -2.64
N ASN A 11 -14.64 11.49 -3.77
CA ASN A 11 -14.61 10.69 -5.00
C ASN A 11 -13.29 9.90 -5.16
N GLY A 12 -12.40 9.92 -4.18
CA GLY A 12 -11.12 9.22 -4.21
C GLY A 12 -11.25 7.73 -3.89
N LEU A 13 -10.32 6.95 -4.46
CA LEU A 13 -10.06 5.57 -4.07
C LEU A 13 -9.08 5.59 -2.91
N THR A 14 -9.56 5.30 -1.71
CA THR A 14 -8.70 5.17 -0.52
C THR A 14 -7.88 3.87 -0.55
N PHE A 15 -8.31 2.89 -1.36
CA PHE A 15 -7.69 1.58 -1.52
C PHE A 15 -7.35 1.30 -2.97
N TRP A 16 -6.52 0.29 -3.21
CA TRP A 16 -6.26 -0.23 -4.53
C TRP A 16 -7.57 -0.63 -5.21
N SER A 17 -7.84 -0.08 -6.38
CA SER A 17 -8.91 -0.61 -7.21
C SER A 17 -8.59 -2.06 -7.61
N GLY A 18 -9.61 -2.88 -7.83
CA GLY A 18 -9.42 -4.27 -8.27
C GLY A 18 -8.50 -4.37 -9.50
N LYS A 19 -8.62 -3.46 -10.45
CA LYS A 19 -7.78 -3.40 -11.66
C LYS A 19 -6.31 -3.07 -11.36
N ILE A 20 -6.03 -2.08 -10.49
CA ILE A 20 -4.64 -1.76 -10.08
C ILE A 20 -4.04 -2.93 -9.29
N ALA A 21 -4.84 -3.59 -8.44
CA ALA A 21 -4.42 -4.76 -7.70
C ALA A 21 -4.07 -5.93 -8.64
N GLU A 22 -4.83 -6.12 -9.70
CA GLU A 22 -4.57 -7.15 -10.71
C GLU A 22 -3.27 -6.88 -11.49
N MET A 23 -3.05 -5.66 -11.95
CA MET A 23 -1.82 -5.25 -12.63
C MET A 23 -0.57 -5.38 -11.73
N ALA A 24 -0.73 -5.21 -10.42
CA ALA A 24 0.36 -5.35 -9.45
C ALA A 24 0.57 -6.81 -8.98
N ARG A 25 -0.26 -7.78 -9.39
CA ARG A 25 -0.28 -9.16 -8.89
C ARG A 25 1.07 -9.87 -9.02
N ASP A 26 1.76 -9.66 -10.13
CA ASP A 26 3.02 -10.34 -10.42
C ASP A 26 4.24 -9.73 -9.71
N VAL A 27 4.09 -8.54 -9.16
CA VAL A 27 5.20 -7.75 -8.57
C VAL A 27 4.98 -7.34 -7.13
N SER A 28 3.79 -7.55 -6.58
CA SER A 28 3.43 -7.21 -5.19
C SER A 28 2.60 -8.30 -4.54
N ILE A 29 2.87 -8.54 -3.25
CA ILE A 29 2.08 -9.45 -2.41
C ILE A 29 0.76 -8.82 -1.93
N ILE A 30 0.62 -7.50 -2.02
CA ILE A 30 -0.57 -6.78 -1.51
C ILE A 30 -1.88 -7.29 -2.11
N PRO A 31 -2.02 -7.52 -3.43
CA PRO A 31 -3.25 -8.06 -3.99
C PRO A 31 -3.70 -9.37 -3.33
N LYS A 32 -2.74 -10.29 -3.11
CA LYS A 32 -3.03 -11.57 -2.45
C LYS A 32 -3.46 -11.41 -1.00
N LEU A 33 -2.88 -10.45 -0.28
CA LEU A 33 -3.31 -10.12 1.08
C LEU A 33 -4.70 -9.50 1.09
N ILE A 34 -5.03 -8.61 0.16
CA ILE A 34 -6.36 -8.03 0.03
C ILE A 34 -7.42 -9.10 -0.29
N GLU A 35 -7.13 -10.04 -1.18
CA GLU A 35 -8.04 -11.16 -1.50
C GLU A 35 -8.37 -12.03 -0.29
N THR A 36 -7.46 -12.15 0.66
CA THR A 36 -7.60 -13.02 1.83
C THR A 36 -7.82 -12.29 3.14
N GLN A 37 -7.86 -10.95 3.14
CA GLN A 37 -7.98 -10.12 4.35
C GLN A 37 -9.24 -10.43 5.16
N ASP A 38 -10.38 -10.69 4.51
CA ASP A 38 -11.64 -10.97 5.21
C ASP A 38 -11.59 -12.31 5.95
N LYS A 39 -10.89 -13.32 5.37
CA LYS A 39 -10.63 -14.58 6.06
C LYS A 39 -9.72 -14.39 7.26
N PHE A 40 -8.66 -13.58 7.10
CA PHE A 40 -7.73 -13.22 8.18
C PHE A 40 -8.43 -12.49 9.33
N ILE A 41 -9.23 -11.47 9.02
CA ILE A 41 -10.02 -10.72 10.00
C ILE A 41 -11.02 -11.65 10.72
N SER A 42 -11.75 -12.48 9.99
CA SER A 42 -12.71 -13.42 10.55
C SER A 42 -12.04 -14.42 11.49
N LEU A 43 -10.87 -14.94 11.11
CA LEU A 43 -10.10 -15.86 11.95
C LEU A 43 -9.76 -15.24 13.31
N LEU A 44 -9.19 -14.04 13.32
CA LEU A 44 -8.83 -13.36 14.57
C LEU A 44 -10.05 -12.94 15.39
N ASN A 45 -11.18 -12.63 14.77
CA ASN A 45 -12.41 -12.31 15.49
C ASN A 45 -13.06 -13.51 16.18
N ILE A 46 -12.88 -14.73 15.63
CA ILE A 46 -13.43 -15.97 16.22
C ILE A 46 -12.47 -16.51 17.30
N ALA A 47 -11.19 -16.17 17.23
CA ALA A 47 -10.15 -16.67 18.12
C ALA A 47 -10.07 -15.89 19.46
N ASP A 48 -11.19 -15.44 20.01
CA ASP A 48 -11.25 -14.53 21.16
C ASP A 48 -11.41 -15.24 22.53
N ALA A 49 -11.53 -16.56 22.54
CA ALA A 49 -11.72 -17.33 23.79
C ALA A 49 -10.45 -17.37 24.66
N GLU A 50 -9.27 -17.55 24.03
CA GLU A 50 -7.97 -17.60 24.68
C GLU A 50 -6.84 -17.21 23.69
N PRO A 51 -5.64 -16.81 24.15
CA PRO A 51 -4.59 -16.30 23.26
C PRO A 51 -4.17 -17.29 22.16
N PHE A 52 -4.28 -18.58 22.39
CA PHE A 52 -3.85 -19.63 21.46
C PHE A 52 -4.98 -20.23 20.63
N ALA A 53 -6.23 -19.79 20.81
CA ALA A 53 -7.39 -20.27 20.06
C ALA A 53 -7.22 -20.11 18.53
N TRP A 54 -6.42 -19.12 18.09
CA TRP A 54 -6.11 -18.92 16.67
C TRP A 54 -5.55 -20.17 15.99
N LYS A 55 -4.82 -21.03 16.71
CA LYS A 55 -4.25 -22.28 16.16
C LYS A 55 -5.35 -23.22 15.67
N GLN A 56 -6.35 -23.45 16.51
CA GLN A 56 -7.49 -24.31 16.16
C GLN A 56 -8.30 -23.68 15.03
N VAL A 57 -8.58 -22.38 15.10
CA VAL A 57 -9.34 -21.67 14.05
C VAL A 57 -8.56 -21.70 12.72
N LEU A 58 -7.25 -21.48 12.75
CA LEU A 58 -6.39 -21.56 11.55
C LEU A 58 -6.42 -22.96 10.93
N SER A 59 -6.31 -24.01 11.76
CA SER A 59 -6.32 -25.42 11.28
C SER A 59 -7.65 -25.81 10.62
N CYS A 60 -8.77 -25.20 11.03
CA CYS A 60 -10.08 -25.38 10.43
C CYS A 60 -10.35 -24.43 9.24
N SER A 61 -9.49 -23.45 9.04
CA SER A 61 -9.63 -22.48 7.96
C SER A 61 -8.94 -22.97 6.66
N GLN A 62 -9.31 -22.35 5.56
CA GLN A 62 -8.61 -22.56 4.28
C GLN A 62 -7.45 -21.55 4.08
N LEU A 63 -7.06 -20.80 5.12
CA LEU A 63 -5.98 -19.85 5.04
C LEU A 63 -4.65 -20.55 5.38
N PRO A 64 -3.67 -20.61 4.45
CA PRO A 64 -2.38 -21.22 4.73
C PRO A 64 -1.63 -20.50 5.85
N ALA A 65 -0.88 -21.24 6.68
CA ALA A 65 -0.20 -20.64 7.83
C ALA A 65 0.89 -19.63 7.44
N ASN A 66 1.60 -19.85 6.34
CA ASN A 66 2.55 -18.87 5.80
C ASN A 66 1.86 -17.59 5.32
N LEU A 67 0.68 -17.68 4.75
CA LEU A 67 -0.09 -16.51 4.34
C LEU A 67 -0.67 -15.78 5.55
N PHE A 68 -1.17 -16.49 6.56
CA PHE A 68 -1.58 -15.91 7.83
C PHE A 68 -0.43 -15.17 8.52
N LEU A 69 0.77 -15.80 8.58
CA LEU A 69 1.98 -15.15 9.07
C LEU A 69 2.31 -13.89 8.26
N LYS A 70 2.22 -13.96 6.93
CA LYS A 70 2.50 -12.80 6.08
C LYS A 70 1.58 -11.61 6.35
N HIS A 71 0.29 -11.86 6.57
CA HIS A 71 -0.63 -10.82 7.03
C HIS A 71 -0.11 -10.13 8.30
N LEU A 72 0.24 -10.91 9.32
CA LEU A 72 0.75 -10.40 10.60
C LEU A 72 2.03 -9.58 10.40
N MET A 73 2.99 -10.11 9.64
CA MET A 73 4.26 -9.43 9.35
C MET A 73 4.05 -8.06 8.70
N VAL A 74 3.16 -8.01 7.71
CA VAL A 74 2.85 -6.78 6.99
C VAL A 74 2.15 -5.77 7.90
N LEU A 75 1.16 -6.22 8.65
CA LEU A 75 0.40 -5.36 9.56
C LEU A 75 1.26 -4.81 10.71
N SER A 76 2.24 -5.56 11.16
CA SER A 76 3.18 -5.15 12.22
C SER A 76 4.42 -4.42 11.70
N ASP A 77 4.56 -4.23 10.38
CA ASP A 77 5.79 -3.65 9.80
C ASP A 77 7.06 -4.44 10.20
N ILE A 78 6.98 -5.76 10.16
CA ILE A 78 8.09 -6.67 10.47
C ILE A 78 8.48 -7.42 9.20
N GLY A 79 9.61 -7.03 8.59
CA GLY A 79 10.21 -7.72 7.45
C GLY A 79 11.16 -8.82 7.86
N GLY A 80 11.68 -9.59 6.88
CA GLY A 80 12.60 -10.70 7.14
C GLY A 80 13.87 -10.29 7.87
N GLU A 81 14.47 -9.14 7.52
CA GLU A 81 15.65 -8.60 8.22
C GLU A 81 15.39 -8.33 9.70
N LYS A 82 14.19 -7.83 10.04
CA LYS A 82 13.80 -7.62 11.43
C LYS A 82 13.61 -8.94 12.18
N LEU A 83 13.01 -9.94 11.53
CA LEU A 83 12.86 -11.27 12.11
C LEU A 83 14.21 -11.94 12.40
N GLU A 84 15.18 -11.81 11.51
CA GLU A 84 16.54 -12.32 11.71
C GLU A 84 17.22 -11.63 12.92
N ARG A 85 17.06 -10.32 13.04
CA ARG A 85 17.54 -9.53 14.19
C ARG A 85 16.85 -9.96 15.48
N PHE A 86 15.52 -10.19 15.45
CA PHE A 86 14.80 -10.69 16.61
C PHE A 86 15.29 -12.08 17.02
N LYS A 87 15.44 -12.99 16.07
CA LYS A 87 16.01 -14.33 16.33
C LYS A 87 17.34 -14.27 17.07
N THR A 88 18.20 -13.31 16.73
CA THR A 88 19.51 -13.11 17.37
C THR A 88 19.40 -12.52 18.78
N ASN A 89 18.49 -11.59 19.00
CA ASN A 89 18.44 -10.79 20.23
C ASN A 89 17.49 -11.36 21.31
N LEU A 90 16.42 -12.05 20.91
CA LEU A 90 15.37 -12.52 21.82
C LEU A 90 15.82 -13.61 22.83
N PRO A 91 16.78 -14.51 22.54
CA PRO A 91 17.24 -15.46 23.54
C PRO A 91 17.80 -14.80 24.82
N SER A 92 18.33 -13.57 24.70
CA SER A 92 18.76 -12.78 25.83
C SER A 92 17.62 -12.17 26.66
N ALA A 93 16.49 -11.85 25.97
CA ALA A 93 15.30 -11.27 26.60
C ALA A 93 14.37 -12.36 27.17
N PHE A 94 14.20 -13.47 26.47
CA PHE A 94 13.34 -14.59 26.85
C PHE A 94 14.14 -15.73 27.43
N ARG A 95 14.43 -15.64 28.75
CA ARG A 95 15.18 -16.69 29.47
C ARG A 95 14.48 -18.04 29.29
N ARG A 96 15.27 -19.07 28.94
CA ARG A 96 14.78 -20.43 28.67
C ARG A 96 13.74 -20.48 27.56
N ASP A 97 13.81 -19.54 26.65
CA ASP A 97 12.86 -19.42 25.52
C ASP A 97 11.39 -19.27 25.96
N VAL A 98 11.14 -18.57 27.08
CA VAL A 98 9.82 -18.37 27.65
C VAL A 98 9.40 -16.91 27.50
N MET A 99 8.23 -16.67 26.92
CA MET A 99 7.55 -15.37 26.85
C MET A 99 6.37 -15.38 27.84
N ASP A 100 6.49 -14.60 28.92
CA ASP A 100 5.39 -14.31 29.83
C ASP A 100 4.70 -13.01 29.38
N PHE A 101 3.39 -13.02 29.20
CA PHE A 101 2.62 -11.88 28.71
C PHE A 101 1.24 -11.81 29.38
N SER A 102 0.62 -10.61 29.36
CA SER A 102 -0.72 -10.40 29.89
C SER A 102 -1.68 -10.08 28.76
N TRP A 103 -2.75 -10.88 28.61
CA TRP A 103 -3.80 -10.66 27.62
C TRP A 103 -5.17 -10.67 28.31
N ASN A 104 -5.99 -9.66 28.05
CA ASN A 104 -7.27 -9.45 28.73
C ASN A 104 -7.17 -9.54 30.25
N SER A 105 -6.12 -8.94 30.84
CA SER A 105 -5.83 -8.94 32.27
C SER A 105 -5.53 -10.31 32.88
N VAL A 106 -5.29 -11.33 32.07
CA VAL A 106 -4.86 -12.67 32.50
C VAL A 106 -3.43 -12.92 32.04
N ASN A 107 -2.61 -13.51 32.92
CA ASN A 107 -1.23 -13.83 32.60
C ASN A 107 -1.13 -15.18 31.91
N TYR A 108 -0.40 -15.22 30.82
CA TYR A 108 -0.12 -16.39 30.01
C TYR A 108 1.36 -16.60 29.81
N ARG A 109 1.70 -17.81 29.42
CA ARG A 109 3.07 -18.23 29.13
C ARG A 109 3.13 -18.94 27.79
N TYR A 110 4.08 -18.53 26.93
CA TYR A 110 4.41 -19.21 25.70
C TYR A 110 5.84 -19.72 25.72
N GLN A 111 6.04 -21.00 25.43
CA GLN A 111 7.34 -21.62 25.28
C GLN A 111 7.71 -21.65 23.80
N PHE A 112 8.72 -20.88 23.40
CA PHE A 112 9.25 -20.93 22.04
C PHE A 112 9.88 -22.31 21.79
N GLN A 113 9.64 -22.83 20.60
CA GLN A 113 10.13 -24.14 20.16
C GLN A 113 11.44 -24.03 19.38
N THR A 114 11.64 -22.91 18.68
CA THR A 114 12.74 -22.73 17.72
C THR A 114 13.61 -21.50 18.02
N LEU A 115 13.36 -20.78 19.13
CA LEU A 115 14.08 -19.53 19.41
C LEU A 115 15.57 -19.76 19.62
N SER A 116 15.98 -20.81 20.32
CA SER A 116 17.38 -21.16 20.54
C SER A 116 17.97 -22.12 19.50
N ASP A 117 17.19 -22.54 18.49
CA ASP A 117 17.68 -23.41 17.40
C ASP A 117 18.63 -22.68 16.46
N ASN A 118 19.47 -23.42 15.73
CA ASN A 118 20.38 -22.87 14.72
C ASN A 118 19.69 -22.42 13.42
N GLY A 119 18.39 -22.56 13.32
CA GLY A 119 17.64 -22.21 12.09
C GLY A 119 17.28 -20.73 12.00
N ASN A 120 17.50 -20.09 10.86
CA ASN A 120 17.19 -18.68 10.64
C ASN A 120 15.71 -18.43 10.36
N TRP A 121 15.20 -17.26 10.78
CA TRP A 121 13.85 -16.76 10.53
C TRP A 121 13.83 -15.88 9.26
N THR A 122 14.21 -16.46 8.11
CA THR A 122 14.23 -15.76 6.82
C THR A 122 12.89 -15.88 6.09
N ASN A 123 12.58 -14.93 5.22
CA ASN A 123 11.38 -15.01 4.39
C ASN A 123 11.30 -16.30 3.57
N VAL A 124 12.44 -16.79 3.06
CA VAL A 124 12.52 -18.03 2.26
C VAL A 124 12.22 -19.26 3.14
N ASN A 125 12.83 -19.36 4.32
CA ASN A 125 12.62 -20.48 5.24
C ASN A 125 11.18 -20.55 5.79
N LEU A 126 10.52 -19.39 5.88
CA LEU A 126 9.13 -19.27 6.33
C LEU A 126 8.12 -19.36 5.18
N LYS A 127 8.57 -19.46 3.94
CA LYS A 127 7.72 -19.45 2.74
C LYS A 127 6.81 -18.21 2.67
N VAL A 128 7.33 -17.05 3.09
CA VAL A 128 6.59 -15.77 3.09
C VAL A 128 7.13 -14.76 2.08
N ASP A 129 8.08 -15.16 1.25
CA ASP A 129 8.50 -14.45 0.03
C ASP A 129 7.53 -14.68 -1.13
N GLY A 130 7.71 -13.96 -2.24
CA GLY A 130 6.82 -14.04 -3.39
C GLY A 130 6.64 -15.47 -3.92
N ALA A 131 7.72 -16.24 -4.05
CA ALA A 131 7.69 -17.63 -4.53
C ALA A 131 7.07 -18.58 -3.48
N GLY A 132 7.41 -18.40 -2.20
CA GLY A 132 6.91 -19.23 -1.11
C GLY A 132 5.39 -19.10 -0.91
N LEU A 133 4.84 -17.91 -1.13
CA LEU A 133 3.40 -17.65 -1.00
C LEU A 133 2.55 -18.21 -2.16
N LEU A 134 3.17 -18.74 -3.21
CA LEU A 134 2.48 -19.52 -4.26
C LEU A 134 2.13 -20.94 -3.78
N GLN A 135 2.76 -21.41 -2.71
CA GLN A 135 2.55 -22.70 -2.11
C GLN A 135 1.90 -22.55 -0.73
N ALA A 136 0.87 -23.35 -0.47
CA ALA A 136 0.26 -23.40 0.86
C ALA A 136 1.20 -24.16 1.81
N GLU A 137 1.56 -23.51 2.93
CA GLU A 137 2.36 -24.12 3.98
C GLU A 137 1.51 -24.31 5.23
N GLY A 138 1.70 -25.47 5.89
CA GLY A 138 1.07 -25.76 7.16
C GLY A 138 1.72 -25.02 8.32
N LEU A 139 1.13 -25.15 9.51
CA LEU A 139 1.67 -24.55 10.74
C LEU A 139 2.90 -25.34 11.20
N THR A 140 4.09 -24.77 10.94
CA THR A 140 5.36 -25.30 11.48
C THR A 140 5.70 -24.65 12.82
N ALA A 141 6.57 -25.27 13.61
CA ALA A 141 7.03 -24.69 14.90
C ALA A 141 7.62 -23.28 14.74
N LYS A 142 8.36 -23.02 13.66
CA LYS A 142 8.91 -21.68 13.37
C LYS A 142 7.80 -20.65 13.08
N ILE A 143 6.84 -21.02 12.26
CA ILE A 143 5.70 -20.14 11.91
C ILE A 143 4.90 -19.87 13.18
N GLU A 144 4.66 -20.87 14.01
CA GLU A 144 3.94 -20.74 15.28
C GLU A 144 4.64 -19.79 16.26
N ASP A 145 5.96 -19.96 16.43
CA ASP A 145 6.77 -19.08 17.28
C ASP A 145 6.67 -17.60 16.87
N ILE A 146 6.79 -17.33 15.56
CA ILE A 146 6.75 -15.97 15.04
C ILE A 146 5.34 -15.39 15.12
N ILE A 147 4.29 -16.18 14.86
CA ILE A 147 2.90 -15.73 15.04
C ILE A 147 2.66 -15.30 16.47
N ASN A 148 3.03 -16.13 17.46
CA ASN A 148 2.82 -15.79 18.86
C ASN A 148 3.65 -14.56 19.28
N LEU A 149 4.87 -14.41 18.77
CA LEU A 149 5.66 -13.22 18.99
C LEU A 149 4.96 -11.95 18.43
N ILE A 150 4.47 -12.00 17.20
CA ILE A 150 3.84 -10.84 16.58
C ILE A 150 2.49 -10.51 17.23
N LEU A 151 1.72 -11.51 17.64
CA LEU A 151 0.45 -11.28 18.32
C LEU A 151 0.64 -10.72 19.74
N PHE A 152 1.59 -11.25 20.51
CA PHE A 152 1.63 -11.02 21.96
C PHE A 152 2.93 -10.40 22.45
N GLY A 153 3.95 -10.23 21.61
CA GLY A 153 5.24 -9.68 22.01
C GLY A 153 5.18 -8.26 22.59
N GLY A 154 4.19 -7.45 22.19
CA GLY A 154 3.94 -6.14 22.79
C GLY A 154 3.20 -6.18 24.13
N LEU A 155 2.73 -7.36 24.56
CA LEU A 155 2.04 -7.56 25.83
C LEU A 155 2.89 -8.26 26.88
N VAL A 156 4.19 -8.40 26.62
CA VAL A 156 5.12 -9.07 27.52
C VAL A 156 5.24 -8.35 28.86
N THR A 157 5.34 -9.13 29.91
CA THR A 157 5.55 -8.63 31.29
C THR A 157 7.03 -8.68 31.69
N THR A 158 7.89 -9.22 30.82
CA THR A 158 9.34 -9.37 31.03
C THR A 158 10.06 -8.05 30.67
N GLN A 159 11.05 -7.66 31.48
CA GLN A 159 11.94 -6.53 31.19
C GLN A 159 13.00 -6.91 30.13
N ASN A 160 13.52 -5.91 29.42
CA ASN A 160 14.57 -6.03 28.38
C ASN A 160 14.13 -6.62 27.03
N VAL A 161 12.86 -6.60 26.70
CA VAL A 161 12.39 -6.86 25.33
C VAL A 161 12.65 -5.61 24.49
N PRO A 162 13.16 -5.75 23.26
CA PRO A 162 13.39 -4.61 22.37
C PRO A 162 12.13 -3.75 22.17
N ASP A 163 12.26 -2.41 22.25
CA ASP A 163 11.15 -1.45 22.10
C ASP A 163 10.37 -1.68 20.80
N GLU A 164 11.06 -2.04 19.72
CA GLU A 164 10.44 -2.34 18.44
C GLU A 164 9.42 -3.49 18.49
N ILE A 165 9.62 -4.48 19.38
CA ILE A 165 8.65 -5.57 19.59
C ILE A 165 7.47 -5.05 20.41
N ILE A 166 7.74 -4.29 21.46
CA ILE A 166 6.67 -3.71 22.30
C ILE A 166 5.76 -2.81 21.48
N GLU A 167 6.31 -2.01 20.57
CA GLU A 167 5.53 -1.08 19.75
C GLU A 167 4.77 -1.74 18.60
N LYS A 168 5.34 -2.81 18.01
CA LYS A 168 4.81 -3.38 16.75
C LYS A 168 4.04 -4.67 16.92
N CYS A 169 4.31 -5.45 17.96
CA CYS A 169 3.71 -6.77 18.18
C CYS A 169 2.48 -6.69 19.09
N ILE A 170 1.49 -5.89 18.68
CA ILE A 170 0.30 -5.56 19.49
C ILE A 170 -1.02 -6.07 18.89
N ILE A 171 -0.98 -6.80 17.76
CA ILE A 171 -2.20 -7.26 17.06
C ILE A 171 -3.08 -8.12 17.97
N GLY A 172 -2.48 -8.85 18.92
CA GLY A 172 -3.21 -9.64 19.90
C GLY A 172 -4.20 -8.84 20.76
N THR A 173 -3.99 -7.52 20.93
CA THR A 173 -4.94 -6.64 21.63
C THR A 173 -6.23 -6.41 20.85
N LEU A 174 -6.24 -6.69 19.54
CA LEU A 174 -7.38 -6.48 18.66
C LEU A 174 -8.22 -7.76 18.45
N ILE A 175 -7.77 -8.90 18.97
CA ILE A 175 -8.49 -10.18 18.87
C ILE A 175 -9.86 -10.03 19.56
N GLY A 176 -10.93 -10.37 18.85
CA GLY A 176 -12.30 -10.21 19.33
C GLY A 176 -12.89 -8.79 19.21
N HIS A 177 -12.06 -7.78 18.95
CA HIS A 177 -12.51 -6.39 18.75
C HIS A 177 -12.82 -6.12 17.27
N LYS A 178 -13.94 -6.64 16.78
CA LYS A 178 -14.28 -6.71 15.36
C LYS A 178 -14.13 -5.39 14.59
N LYS A 179 -14.62 -4.28 15.14
CA LYS A 179 -14.59 -2.98 14.45
C LYS A 179 -13.18 -2.41 14.39
N GLU A 180 -12.46 -2.49 15.48
CA GLU A 180 -11.09 -1.99 15.63
C GLU A 180 -10.12 -2.82 14.77
N LEU A 181 -10.27 -4.14 14.77
CA LEU A 181 -9.48 -5.05 13.96
C LEU A 181 -9.73 -4.81 12.46
N ASP A 182 -10.99 -4.70 12.02
CA ASP A 182 -11.35 -4.44 10.61
C ASP A 182 -10.74 -3.10 10.15
N ALA A 183 -10.93 -2.04 10.93
CA ALA A 183 -10.37 -0.72 10.62
C ALA A 183 -8.83 -0.76 10.58
N PHE A 184 -8.17 -1.39 11.56
CA PHE A 184 -6.73 -1.52 11.62
C PHE A 184 -6.17 -2.25 10.39
N VAL A 185 -6.73 -3.42 10.05
CA VAL A 185 -6.24 -4.25 8.93
C VAL A 185 -6.38 -3.48 7.62
N ARG A 186 -7.58 -2.93 7.33
CA ARG A 186 -7.84 -2.24 6.07
C ARG A 186 -7.00 -0.97 5.90
N GLN A 187 -6.86 -0.18 6.96
CA GLN A 187 -6.02 1.02 6.93
C GLN A 187 -4.53 0.67 6.85
N ARG A 188 -4.09 -0.35 7.58
CA ARG A 188 -2.69 -0.70 7.67
C ARG A 188 -2.10 -1.18 6.35
N TYR A 189 -2.84 -1.90 5.52
CA TYR A 189 -2.36 -2.29 4.18
C TYR A 189 -2.03 -1.09 3.30
N ILE A 190 -2.71 0.03 3.46
CA ILE A 190 -2.39 1.28 2.80
C ILE A 190 -1.00 1.78 3.22
N TRP A 191 -0.72 1.77 4.54
CA TRP A 191 0.52 2.29 5.11
C TRP A 191 1.75 1.44 4.78
N VAL A 192 1.60 0.12 4.80
CA VAL A 192 2.74 -0.81 4.68
C VAL A 192 2.98 -1.33 3.27
N SER A 193 2.27 -0.85 2.28
CA SER A 193 2.46 -1.24 0.87
C SER A 193 3.91 -1.08 0.36
N ARG A 194 4.73 -0.27 1.03
CA ARG A 194 6.17 -0.12 0.75
C ARG A 194 7.02 -1.31 1.19
N ILE A 195 6.58 -2.06 2.19
CA ILE A 195 7.38 -3.11 2.85
C ILE A 195 7.19 -4.46 2.15
N THR A 196 6.09 -4.65 1.46
CA THR A 196 5.65 -5.96 0.98
C THR A 196 6.28 -6.42 -0.32
N GLY A 197 7.35 -5.81 -0.68
CA GLY A 197 8.23 -6.41 -1.62
C GLY A 197 8.38 -5.67 -2.92
N GLY A 198 9.59 -5.39 -3.27
CA GLY A 198 10.09 -5.15 -4.61
C GLY A 198 9.41 -4.09 -5.48
N VAL A 199 8.16 -3.72 -5.14
CA VAL A 199 7.47 -2.61 -5.79
C VAL A 199 7.99 -1.33 -5.17
N THR A 200 9.03 -0.79 -5.80
CA THR A 200 9.48 0.56 -5.47
C THR A 200 8.33 1.54 -5.69
N ALA A 201 8.35 2.69 -5.01
CA ALA A 201 7.38 3.76 -5.25
C ALA A 201 7.27 4.13 -6.76
N ASN A 202 8.34 3.90 -7.51
CA ASN A 202 8.40 4.06 -8.96
C ASN A 202 7.55 3.01 -9.71
N SER A 203 7.52 1.75 -9.25
CA SER A 203 6.70 0.70 -9.89
C SER A 203 5.21 0.97 -9.72
N LEU A 204 4.77 1.39 -8.54
CA LEU A 204 3.37 1.75 -8.30
C LEU A 204 2.95 2.96 -9.14
N GLY A 205 3.82 3.98 -9.23
CA GLY A 205 3.61 5.12 -10.13
C GLY A 205 3.49 4.70 -11.60
N ASN A 206 4.30 3.74 -12.03
CA ASN A 206 4.24 3.22 -13.40
C ASN A 206 2.95 2.44 -13.67
N PHE A 207 2.47 1.61 -12.71
CA PHE A 207 1.18 0.93 -12.83
C PHE A 207 0.02 1.91 -12.89
N ALA A 208 0.04 2.92 -12.03
CA ALA A 208 -0.99 3.96 -12.04
C ALA A 208 -1.01 4.71 -13.39
N GLN A 209 0.15 5.06 -13.95
CA GLN A 209 0.24 5.67 -15.27
C GLN A 209 -0.24 4.73 -16.37
N GLN A 210 0.10 3.45 -16.32
CA GLN A 210 -0.34 2.46 -17.30
C GLN A 210 -1.85 2.26 -17.25
N TYR A 211 -2.42 2.12 -16.05
CA TYR A 211 -3.88 2.02 -15.88
C TYR A 211 -4.63 3.20 -16.50
N VAL A 212 -4.16 4.43 -16.24
CA VAL A 212 -4.76 5.63 -16.83
C VAL A 212 -4.64 5.62 -18.35
N ARG A 213 -3.47 5.25 -18.87
CA ARG A 213 -3.23 5.18 -20.31
C ARG A 213 -4.16 4.18 -20.98
N ASP A 214 -4.29 2.98 -20.43
CA ASP A 214 -5.13 1.92 -20.98
C ASP A 214 -6.60 2.35 -20.97
N PHE A 215 -7.06 2.94 -19.86
CA PHE A 215 -8.42 3.48 -19.76
C PHE A 215 -8.70 4.55 -20.81
N LEU A 216 -7.82 5.54 -20.91
CA LEU A 216 -8.00 6.65 -21.88
C LEU A 216 -7.92 6.16 -23.33
N GLN A 217 -7.04 5.20 -23.62
CA GLN A 217 -6.92 4.61 -24.96
C GLN A 217 -8.18 3.84 -25.35
N GLU A 218 -8.83 3.15 -24.40
CA GLU A 218 -10.12 2.49 -24.63
C GLU A 218 -11.24 3.49 -24.90
N GLN A 219 -11.29 4.60 -24.14
CA GLN A 219 -12.31 5.64 -24.29
C GLN A 219 -12.10 6.54 -25.52
N LEU A 220 -10.86 6.76 -25.91
CA LEU A 220 -10.45 7.69 -26.96
C LEU A 220 -9.49 7.01 -27.96
N PRO A 221 -9.95 6.00 -28.71
CA PRO A 221 -9.08 5.16 -29.55
C PRO A 221 -8.34 5.91 -30.66
N ALA A 222 -8.82 7.07 -31.06
CA ALA A 222 -8.19 7.91 -32.09
C ALA A 222 -7.10 8.85 -31.53
N TRP A 223 -6.94 8.91 -30.20
CA TRP A 223 -5.92 9.73 -29.53
C TRP A 223 -4.64 8.93 -29.30
N ASP A 224 -3.50 9.63 -29.21
CA ASP A 224 -2.23 9.03 -28.83
C ASP A 224 -1.85 9.42 -27.39
N PHE A 225 -1.51 8.43 -26.57
CA PHE A 225 -1.08 8.57 -25.17
C PHE A 225 0.34 8.02 -24.93
N SER A 226 1.10 7.76 -25.99
CA SER A 226 2.43 7.12 -25.89
C SER A 226 3.54 8.10 -25.49
N GLN A 227 3.35 9.40 -25.73
CA GLN A 227 4.38 10.43 -25.57
C GLN A 227 4.48 10.91 -24.12
N LYS A 228 5.65 11.45 -23.77
CA LYS A 228 5.95 12.10 -22.50
C LYS A 228 6.40 13.56 -22.62
N HIS A 229 6.53 14.05 -23.84
CA HIS A 229 6.97 15.41 -24.13
C HIS A 229 6.03 16.07 -25.13
N ILE A 230 5.80 17.36 -24.96
CA ILE A 230 5.08 18.19 -25.94
C ILE A 230 6.10 18.93 -26.76
N PRO A 231 6.03 18.89 -28.11
CA PRO A 231 6.95 19.62 -28.98
C PRO A 231 7.02 21.11 -28.64
N GLY A 232 8.22 21.67 -28.55
CA GLY A 232 8.44 23.09 -28.24
C GLY A 232 8.29 23.46 -26.76
N ILE A 233 7.94 22.53 -25.87
CA ILE A 233 7.84 22.80 -24.43
C ILE A 233 9.13 22.33 -23.73
N SER A 234 9.88 23.28 -23.17
CA SER A 234 11.12 23.03 -22.47
C SER A 234 11.23 23.85 -21.18
N GLN A 235 12.05 23.38 -20.24
CA GLN A 235 12.25 24.06 -18.97
C GLN A 235 13.14 25.31 -19.10
N ASN A 236 14.14 25.25 -20.00
CA ASN A 236 15.18 26.27 -20.17
C ASN A 236 15.72 26.31 -21.62
N GLU A 237 14.84 26.20 -22.61
CA GLU A 237 15.15 26.16 -24.05
C GLU A 237 16.03 24.98 -24.51
N ARG A 238 16.60 24.19 -23.58
CA ARG A 238 17.51 23.08 -23.91
C ARG A 238 16.98 21.71 -23.49
N THR A 239 16.24 21.63 -22.38
CA THR A 239 15.77 20.35 -21.85
C THR A 239 14.27 20.22 -22.01
N PRO A 240 13.77 19.26 -22.81
CA PRO A 240 12.33 19.01 -22.96
C PRO A 240 11.67 18.76 -21.61
N LEU A 241 10.52 19.37 -21.37
CA LEU A 241 9.77 19.14 -20.14
C LEU A 241 9.04 17.80 -20.26
N SER A 242 9.26 16.93 -19.27
CA SER A 242 8.64 15.60 -19.21
C SER A 242 7.37 15.60 -18.37
N PHE A 243 6.37 14.87 -18.83
CA PHE A 243 5.10 14.61 -18.17
C PHE A 243 4.90 13.10 -17.99
N ASP A 244 4.01 12.68 -17.11
CA ASP A 244 3.72 11.26 -16.93
C ASP A 244 3.07 10.65 -18.20
N ILE A 245 2.12 11.38 -18.80
CA ILE A 245 1.46 11.05 -20.08
C ILE A 245 1.24 12.35 -20.84
N VAL A 246 1.32 12.31 -22.15
CA VAL A 246 0.86 13.39 -23.05
C VAL A 246 -0.26 12.83 -23.91
N ALA A 247 -1.45 13.43 -23.79
CA ALA A 247 -2.56 13.15 -24.67
C ALA A 247 -2.43 14.01 -25.93
N THR A 248 -2.39 13.37 -27.10
CA THR A 248 -2.35 14.03 -28.41
C THR A 248 -3.63 13.73 -29.16
N SER A 249 -4.38 14.75 -29.50
CA SER A 249 -5.65 14.60 -30.25
C SER A 249 -5.41 14.34 -31.72
N PRO A 250 -6.42 13.84 -32.47
CA PRO A 250 -6.37 13.71 -33.93
C PRO A 250 -6.12 15.03 -34.67
N LYS A 251 -6.48 16.17 -34.09
CA LYS A 251 -6.23 17.51 -34.63
C LYS A 251 -4.86 18.10 -34.19
N GLY A 252 -4.00 17.29 -33.50
CA GLY A 252 -2.67 17.75 -33.06
C GLY A 252 -2.71 18.67 -31.84
N ARG A 253 -3.76 18.66 -31.05
CA ARG A 253 -3.83 19.36 -29.75
C ARG A 253 -3.16 18.50 -28.66
N TYR A 254 -2.47 19.16 -27.73
CA TYR A 254 -1.75 18.47 -26.66
C TYR A 254 -2.35 18.80 -25.30
N CYS A 255 -2.44 17.78 -24.44
CA CYS A 255 -2.73 17.92 -23.02
C CYS A 255 -1.72 17.12 -22.19
N ALA A 256 -1.03 17.79 -21.29
CA ALA A 256 -0.16 17.12 -20.33
C ALA A 256 -1.00 16.51 -19.20
N ILE A 257 -0.68 15.27 -18.81
CA ILE A 257 -1.35 14.54 -17.74
C ILE A 257 -0.31 14.16 -16.71
N GLU A 258 -0.51 14.59 -15.47
CA GLU A 258 0.28 14.21 -14.31
C GLU A 258 -0.52 13.24 -13.46
N VAL A 259 0.09 12.11 -13.12
CA VAL A 259 -0.54 11.02 -12.38
C VAL A 259 0.11 10.89 -11.02
N SER A 260 -0.66 10.84 -9.95
CA SER A 260 -0.18 10.61 -8.59
C SER A 260 -1.11 9.69 -7.83
N PHE A 261 -0.67 8.46 -7.60
CA PHE A 261 -1.32 7.52 -6.70
C PHE A 261 -0.38 7.24 -5.53
N GLN A 262 -0.77 7.66 -4.31
CA GLN A 262 0.06 7.51 -3.12
C GLN A 262 -0.73 6.90 -1.98
N VAL A 263 -0.31 5.73 -1.54
CA VAL A 263 -0.91 5.01 -0.40
C VAL A 263 -0.43 5.56 0.94
N THR A 264 0.78 6.14 0.96
CA THR A 264 1.37 6.78 2.14
C THR A 264 1.86 8.17 1.79
N THR A 265 1.87 9.07 2.76
CA THR A 265 2.42 10.43 2.61
C THR A 265 3.89 10.37 2.18
N ASN A 266 4.21 11.04 1.10
CA ASN A 266 5.59 11.23 0.64
C ASN A 266 5.78 12.61 -0.01
N SER A 267 7.00 12.93 -0.42
CA SER A 267 7.35 14.22 -1.03
C SER A 267 6.93 14.36 -2.51
N VAL A 268 6.35 13.32 -3.12
CA VAL A 268 6.02 13.36 -4.57
C VAL A 268 4.93 14.37 -4.85
N ILE A 269 3.86 14.38 -4.04
CA ILE A 269 2.76 15.33 -4.23
C ILE A 269 3.21 16.77 -3.96
N GLU A 270 4.09 16.99 -2.99
CA GLU A 270 4.66 18.31 -2.70
C GLU A 270 5.55 18.81 -3.84
N ARG A 271 6.36 17.92 -4.43
CA ARG A 271 7.15 18.25 -5.62
C ARG A 271 6.27 18.61 -6.81
N LYS A 272 5.20 17.83 -7.07
CA LYS A 272 4.23 18.13 -8.15
C LYS A 272 3.52 19.46 -7.90
N SER A 273 3.13 19.73 -6.66
CA SER A 273 2.54 21.00 -6.24
C SER A 273 3.48 22.19 -6.50
N GLY A 274 4.76 22.06 -6.08
CA GLY A 274 5.77 23.11 -6.32
C GLY A 274 6.01 23.43 -7.79
N GLN A 275 5.75 22.49 -8.69
CA GLN A 275 5.88 22.67 -10.14
C GLN A 275 4.58 23.08 -10.85
N ALA A 276 3.43 22.95 -10.19
CA ALA A 276 2.12 23.05 -10.83
C ALA A 276 1.90 24.42 -11.47
N GLN A 277 2.14 25.52 -10.76
CA GLN A 277 1.97 26.88 -11.27
C GLN A 277 2.84 27.16 -12.49
N PHE A 278 4.13 26.80 -12.41
CA PHE A 278 5.08 27.00 -13.52
C PHE A 278 4.62 26.22 -14.77
N ARG A 279 4.29 24.94 -14.64
CA ARG A 279 3.84 24.07 -15.73
C ARG A 279 2.54 24.55 -16.33
N TYR A 280 1.57 24.95 -15.51
CA TYR A 280 0.29 25.48 -15.93
C TYR A 280 0.45 26.76 -16.78
N ASN A 281 1.24 27.73 -16.30
CA ASN A 281 1.48 28.98 -17.01
C ASN A 281 2.21 28.76 -18.33
N LEU A 282 3.22 27.91 -18.34
CA LEU A 282 4.00 27.59 -19.53
C LEU A 282 3.12 26.95 -20.60
N LEU A 283 2.33 25.94 -20.24
CA LEU A 283 1.45 25.22 -21.16
C LEU A 283 0.31 26.10 -21.67
N ASN A 284 -0.34 26.89 -20.83
CA ASN A 284 -1.39 27.80 -21.25
C ASN A 284 -0.87 28.87 -22.22
N LYS A 285 0.35 29.40 -22.03
CA LYS A 285 0.97 30.34 -22.95
C LYS A 285 1.19 29.71 -24.33
N ALA A 286 1.46 28.42 -24.37
CA ALA A 286 1.65 27.65 -25.61
C ALA A 286 0.33 27.12 -26.21
N GLY A 287 -0.83 27.41 -25.60
CA GLY A 287 -2.12 26.93 -26.04
C GLY A 287 -2.45 25.50 -25.64
N HIS A 288 -1.68 24.92 -24.72
CA HIS A 288 -1.87 23.56 -24.21
C HIS A 288 -2.49 23.55 -22.82
N LYS A 289 -2.98 22.39 -22.37
CA LYS A 289 -3.56 22.20 -21.03
C LYS A 289 -2.74 21.22 -20.21
N ILE A 290 -2.89 21.33 -18.88
CA ILE A 290 -2.39 20.35 -17.93
C ILE A 290 -3.52 19.88 -17.03
N VAL A 291 -3.59 18.59 -16.80
CA VAL A 291 -4.56 17.93 -15.93
C VAL A 291 -3.83 17.05 -14.92
N TYR A 292 -4.47 16.80 -13.79
CA TYR A 292 -3.92 15.95 -12.74
C TYR A 292 -4.91 14.84 -12.39
N ILE A 293 -4.37 13.62 -12.25
CA ILE A 293 -5.09 12.46 -11.73
C ILE A 293 -4.47 12.12 -10.40
N ILE A 294 -5.22 12.31 -9.31
CA ILE A 294 -4.68 12.24 -7.94
C ILE A 294 -5.57 11.35 -7.11
N ASP A 295 -4.96 10.34 -6.48
CA ASP A 295 -5.68 9.45 -5.61
C ASP A 295 -4.77 8.80 -4.55
N GLY A 296 -5.39 8.02 -3.67
CA GLY A 296 -4.73 7.34 -2.57
C GLY A 296 -4.66 8.17 -1.28
N ALA A 297 -4.82 7.50 -0.14
CA ALA A 297 -4.91 8.11 1.18
C ALA A 297 -3.75 9.08 1.48
N GLY A 298 -2.52 8.73 1.07
CA GLY A 298 -1.34 9.54 1.32
C GLY A 298 -1.33 10.91 0.62
N ASN A 299 -1.94 11.02 -0.56
CA ASN A 299 -2.11 12.30 -1.25
C ASN A 299 -3.13 13.19 -0.51
N PHE A 300 -4.24 12.62 -0.04
CA PHE A 300 -5.31 13.37 0.62
C PHE A 300 -4.95 13.93 2.01
N GLU A 301 -3.85 13.47 2.60
CA GLU A 301 -3.31 14.06 3.83
C GLU A 301 -2.57 15.39 3.58
N ARG A 302 -2.21 15.70 2.34
CA ARG A 302 -1.46 16.90 1.95
C ARG A 302 -2.35 17.98 1.35
N ARG A 303 -3.31 18.48 2.14
CA ARG A 303 -4.35 19.43 1.71
C ARG A 303 -3.80 20.66 1.00
N SER A 304 -2.73 21.27 1.51
CA SER A 304 -2.12 22.46 0.89
C SER A 304 -1.54 22.18 -0.50
N ALA A 305 -0.86 21.02 -0.67
CA ALA A 305 -0.33 20.64 -1.96
C ALA A 305 -1.45 20.37 -2.98
N LEU A 306 -2.52 19.68 -2.55
CA LEU A 306 -3.70 19.43 -3.39
C LEU A 306 -4.38 20.73 -3.81
N GLN A 307 -4.53 21.69 -2.90
CA GLN A 307 -5.13 22.98 -3.20
C GLN A 307 -4.38 23.70 -4.32
N THR A 308 -3.05 23.73 -4.24
CA THR A 308 -2.21 24.32 -5.28
C THR A 308 -2.37 23.60 -6.63
N ILE A 309 -2.40 22.26 -6.61
CA ILE A 309 -2.59 21.48 -7.85
C ILE A 309 -3.97 21.75 -8.45
N CYS A 310 -5.04 21.73 -7.67
CA CYS A 310 -6.39 22.03 -8.16
C CYS A 310 -6.51 23.44 -8.73
N GLN A 311 -5.79 24.40 -8.15
CA GLN A 311 -5.76 25.78 -8.64
C GLN A 311 -5.04 25.91 -10.01
N PHE A 312 -3.97 25.15 -10.19
CA PHE A 312 -3.13 25.16 -11.39
C PHE A 312 -3.33 23.91 -12.25
N SER A 313 -4.59 23.55 -12.47
CA SER A 313 -5.02 22.44 -13.31
C SER A 313 -6.22 22.85 -14.15
N ALA A 314 -6.28 22.39 -15.40
CA ALA A 314 -7.48 22.56 -16.22
C ALA A 314 -8.58 21.57 -15.82
N CYS A 315 -8.19 20.38 -15.34
CA CYS A 315 -9.07 19.35 -14.83
C CYS A 315 -8.30 18.51 -13.79
N THR A 316 -8.92 18.24 -12.63
CA THR A 316 -8.37 17.35 -11.62
C THR A 316 -9.40 16.28 -11.30
N VAL A 317 -9.00 15.00 -11.42
CA VAL A 317 -9.87 13.83 -11.21
C VAL A 317 -9.17 12.79 -10.34
N THR A 318 -9.93 11.81 -9.86
CA THR A 318 -9.43 10.63 -9.16
C THR A 318 -9.31 9.42 -10.09
N PHE A 319 -8.93 8.25 -9.55
CA PHE A 319 -8.81 7.01 -10.34
C PHE A 319 -10.11 6.23 -10.49
N ARG A 320 -11.22 6.73 -9.97
CA ARG A 320 -12.53 6.10 -10.21
C ARG A 320 -12.90 6.17 -11.69
N ASP A 321 -13.55 5.14 -12.18
CA ASP A 321 -13.92 5.03 -13.59
C ASP A 321 -14.80 6.22 -14.03
N ASP A 322 -15.78 6.63 -13.22
CA ASP A 322 -16.64 7.80 -13.49
C ASP A 322 -15.88 9.14 -13.52
N GLU A 323 -14.78 9.23 -12.76
CA GLU A 323 -13.89 10.39 -12.75
C GLU A 323 -12.98 10.40 -13.99
N LEU A 324 -12.44 9.25 -14.38
CA LEU A 324 -11.66 9.12 -15.60
C LEU A 324 -12.53 9.34 -16.86
N GLU A 325 -13.82 8.98 -16.83
CA GLU A 325 -14.77 9.37 -17.88
C GLU A 325 -14.97 10.89 -17.98
N LYS A 326 -15.00 11.60 -16.84
CA LYS A 326 -15.04 13.08 -16.86
C LYS A 326 -13.80 13.65 -17.53
N LEU A 327 -12.62 13.05 -17.28
CA LEU A 327 -11.39 13.45 -17.96
C LEU A 327 -11.46 13.17 -19.46
N SER A 328 -11.96 12.02 -19.88
CA SER A 328 -12.12 11.69 -21.29
C SER A 328 -13.04 12.70 -22.01
N LYS A 329 -14.16 13.08 -21.38
CA LYS A 329 -15.07 14.12 -21.89
C LYS A 329 -14.38 15.49 -21.97
N PHE A 330 -13.59 15.85 -20.94
CA PHE A 330 -12.80 17.09 -20.97
C PHE A 330 -11.80 17.10 -22.12
N LEU A 331 -11.09 15.99 -22.37
CA LEU A 331 -10.13 15.90 -23.46
C LEU A 331 -10.81 16.13 -24.82
N LEU A 332 -12.01 15.58 -25.03
CA LEU A 332 -12.77 15.81 -26.27
C LEU A 332 -13.07 17.30 -26.53
N THR A 333 -13.31 18.09 -25.48
CA THR A 333 -13.53 19.54 -25.64
C THR A 333 -12.31 20.30 -26.16
N LEU A 334 -11.11 19.70 -26.15
CA LEU A 334 -9.91 20.35 -26.67
C LEU A 334 -9.85 20.34 -28.21
N ASP A 335 -10.64 19.49 -28.84
CA ASP A 335 -10.75 19.37 -30.28
C ASP A 335 -11.96 20.14 -30.84
N GLU A 336 -12.82 20.69 -29.99
CA GLU A 336 -13.89 21.62 -30.38
C GLU A 336 -13.32 23.03 -30.60
#